data_29e82c2e95335e33cb16f25eaac31324
#
_entry.id   29e82c2e95335e33cb16f25eaac31324
#
_cell.length_a   1.000
_cell.length_b   1.000
_cell.length_c   1.000
_cell.angle_alpha   90.00
_cell.angle_beta   90.00
_cell.angle_gamma   90.00
#
_symmetry.space_group_name_H-M   'P 1'
#
loop_
_entity.id
_entity.type
_entity.pdbx_description
1 polymer ?
#
loop_
_entity_poly.entity_id
_entity_poly.type
_entity_poly.pdbx_seq_one_letter_code
_entity_poly.pdbx_strand_id
1 'polypeptide(L)'
;PVCVTPKELGDAWSNGKLRLPLCSSYNNQLFGKPDAGIDMTFHFGQLIAHAAKTRPLAAGTVIGSGTVSNKLNDGPGKPVVEGGVGYSCIAEIRMIETIKNGQPNTPFMSFGDNIQIEMFDAEGQSIFGQINQDVVQG
;
A
#
# COMPACT_ATOMS: atom_id res chain seq x y z
N PRO A 1 5.77 11.13 9.26
CA PRO A 1 6.52 10.29 8.31
C PRO A 1 7.97 10.75 8.23
N VAL A 2 8.88 9.81 8.05
CA VAL A 2 10.31 10.01 7.91
C VAL A 2 10.70 9.74 6.45
N CYS A 3 11.63 10.53 5.92
CA CYS A 3 12.20 10.28 4.60
C CYS A 3 13.48 9.46 4.77
N VAL A 4 13.61 8.38 4.02
CA VAL A 4 14.81 7.55 3.96
C VAL A 4 15.28 7.44 2.51
N THR A 5 16.57 7.25 2.34
CA THR A 5 17.17 7.05 1.02
C THR A 5 17.15 5.57 0.62
N PRO A 6 17.23 5.25 -0.68
CA PRO A 6 17.39 3.86 -1.14
C PRO A 6 18.58 3.13 -0.48
N LYS A 7 19.65 3.85 -0.14
CA LYS A 7 20.83 3.29 0.53
C LYS A 7 20.50 2.85 1.96
N GLU A 8 19.69 3.61 2.69
CA GLU A 8 19.27 3.29 4.05
C GLU A 8 18.30 2.11 4.09
N LEU A 9 17.56 1.87 2.99
CA LEU A 9 16.67 0.72 2.86
C LEU A 9 17.44 -0.60 2.61
N GLY A 10 18.73 -0.53 2.26
CA GLY A 10 19.57 -1.72 2.06
C GLY A 10 18.95 -2.72 1.07
N ASP A 11 18.94 -3.99 1.45
CA ASP A 11 18.44 -5.09 0.62
C ASP A 11 16.92 -5.03 0.36
N ALA A 12 16.17 -4.28 1.17
CA ALA A 12 14.75 -4.04 0.93
C ALA A 12 14.49 -3.20 -0.33
N TRP A 13 15.50 -2.42 -0.77
CA TRP A 13 15.42 -1.67 -2.03
C TRP A 13 16.16 -2.39 -3.15
N SER A 14 15.44 -2.93 -4.11
CA SER A 14 16.01 -3.64 -5.24
C SER A 14 15.34 -3.28 -6.56
N ASN A 15 16.12 -2.98 -7.58
CA ASN A 15 15.64 -2.67 -8.93
C ASN A 15 14.58 -1.56 -8.97
N GLY A 16 14.73 -0.54 -8.12
CA GLY A 16 13.79 0.59 -8.05
C GLY A 16 12.45 0.24 -7.41
N LYS A 17 12.37 -0.84 -6.65
CA LYS A 17 11.20 -1.29 -5.90
C LYS A 17 11.55 -1.50 -4.42
N LEU A 18 10.59 -1.24 -3.55
CA LEU A 18 10.68 -1.55 -2.12
C LEU A 18 9.98 -2.89 -1.85
N ARG A 19 10.72 -3.86 -1.32
CA ARG A 19 10.22 -5.21 -1.02
C ARG A 19 10.01 -5.38 0.47
N LEU A 20 8.95 -4.74 0.95
CA LEU A 20 8.50 -4.82 2.33
C LEU A 20 6.97 -4.81 2.38
N PRO A 21 6.37 -5.48 3.37
CA PRO A 21 4.94 -5.43 3.58
C PRO A 21 4.47 -4.03 3.97
N LEU A 22 3.43 -3.53 3.29
CA LEU A 22 2.66 -2.36 3.71
C LEU A 22 1.57 -2.83 4.68
N CYS A 23 1.81 -2.67 5.97
CA CYS A 23 0.86 -3.04 7.00
C CYS A 23 -0.22 -1.97 7.12
N SER A 24 -1.47 -2.36 6.87
CA SER A 24 -2.64 -1.50 7.01
C SER A 24 -3.61 -2.12 8.02
N SER A 25 -3.96 -1.38 9.08
CA SER A 25 -4.96 -1.80 10.05
C SER A 25 -6.16 -0.85 10.01
N TYR A 26 -7.34 -1.40 10.08
CA TYR A 26 -8.61 -0.69 10.10
C TYR A 26 -9.35 -1.03 11.39
N ASN A 27 -9.68 -0.02 12.20
CA ASN A 27 -10.27 -0.19 13.53
C ASN A 27 -9.51 -1.20 14.39
N ASN A 28 -8.18 -1.08 14.45
CA ASN A 28 -7.26 -1.96 15.18
C ASN A 28 -7.23 -3.43 14.70
N GLN A 29 -7.82 -3.73 13.54
CA GLN A 29 -7.75 -5.05 12.93
C GLN A 29 -6.88 -5.00 11.68
N LEU A 30 -5.98 -5.97 11.51
CA LEU A 30 -5.14 -6.05 10.32
C LEU A 30 -6.01 -6.23 9.07
N PHE A 31 -6.05 -5.21 8.22
CA PHE A 31 -6.76 -5.21 6.95
C PHE A 31 -5.91 -5.84 5.84
N GLY A 32 -4.60 -5.61 5.87
CA GLY A 32 -3.67 -6.24 4.96
C GLY A 32 -2.21 -5.89 5.23
N LYS A 33 -1.35 -6.74 4.63
CA LYS A 33 0.11 -6.58 4.63
C LYS A 33 0.72 -7.04 3.29
N PRO A 34 0.21 -6.54 2.14
CA PRO A 34 0.78 -6.88 0.85
C PRO A 34 2.20 -6.29 0.72
N ASP A 35 3.11 -7.05 0.07
CA ASP A 35 4.46 -6.58 -0.23
C ASP A 35 4.42 -5.52 -1.35
N ALA A 36 5.07 -4.38 -1.12
CA ALA A 36 5.01 -3.23 -2.02
C ALA A 36 5.77 -3.44 -3.35
N GLY A 37 6.65 -4.43 -3.45
CA GLY A 37 7.52 -4.64 -4.61
C GLY A 37 7.21 -5.87 -5.45
N ILE A 38 6.55 -6.91 -4.88
CA ILE A 38 6.39 -8.21 -5.55
C ILE A 38 5.63 -8.07 -6.87
N ASP A 39 4.45 -7.46 -6.87
CA ASP A 39 3.59 -7.30 -8.04
C ASP A 39 3.60 -5.88 -8.61
N MET A 40 4.57 -5.06 -8.23
CA MET A 40 4.73 -3.72 -8.76
C MET A 40 5.11 -3.77 -10.25
N THR A 41 4.21 -3.35 -11.14
CA THR A 41 4.42 -3.40 -12.59
C THR A 41 5.50 -2.42 -13.05
N PHE A 42 5.41 -1.16 -12.61
CA PHE A 42 6.37 -0.11 -12.96
C PHE A 42 7.17 0.29 -11.73
N HIS A 43 8.49 0.11 -11.77
CA HIS A 43 9.36 0.54 -10.67
C HIS A 43 9.47 2.08 -10.62
N PHE A 44 9.88 2.63 -9.48
CA PHE A 44 9.91 4.09 -9.26
C PHE A 44 10.72 4.86 -10.31
N GLY A 45 11.83 4.31 -10.80
CA GLY A 45 12.61 4.95 -11.88
C GLY A 45 11.80 5.10 -13.17
N GLN A 46 10.95 4.13 -13.52
CA GLN A 46 10.06 4.22 -14.69
C GLN A 46 8.96 5.27 -14.47
N LEU A 47 8.39 5.33 -13.27
CA LEU A 47 7.37 6.33 -12.94
C LEU A 47 7.93 7.76 -13.00
N ILE A 48 9.13 7.98 -12.46
CA ILE A 48 9.83 9.26 -12.51
C ILE A 48 10.14 9.64 -13.96
N ALA A 49 10.73 8.72 -14.75
CA ALA A 49 11.05 8.95 -16.14
C ALA A 49 9.80 9.25 -16.98
N HIS A 50 8.69 8.58 -16.71
CA HIS A 50 7.41 8.85 -17.38
C HIS A 50 6.87 10.25 -17.05
N ALA A 51 6.85 10.63 -15.79
CA ALA A 51 6.39 11.94 -15.35
C ALA A 51 7.26 13.08 -15.94
N ALA A 52 8.58 12.88 -16.00
CA ALA A 52 9.54 13.86 -16.53
C ALA A 52 9.44 14.08 -18.04
N LYS A 53 8.77 13.20 -18.80
CA LYS A 53 8.58 13.38 -20.26
C LYS A 53 7.73 14.61 -20.61
N THR A 54 6.78 14.95 -19.77
CA THR A 54 5.77 15.97 -20.07
C THR A 54 5.93 17.25 -19.25
N ARG A 55 6.75 17.22 -18.19
CA ARG A 55 6.92 18.34 -17.28
C ARG A 55 8.23 18.27 -16.51
N PRO A 56 8.87 19.40 -16.18
CA PRO A 56 9.98 19.40 -15.24
C PRO A 56 9.49 18.98 -13.84
N LEU A 57 10.28 18.17 -13.15
CA LEU A 57 10.03 17.80 -11.76
C LEU A 57 10.76 18.79 -10.86
N ALA A 58 10.01 19.53 -10.06
CA ALA A 58 10.55 20.51 -9.10
C ALA A 58 10.90 19.84 -7.78
N ALA A 59 11.69 20.53 -6.94
CA ALA A 59 11.90 20.12 -5.56
C ALA A 59 10.57 20.01 -4.81
N GLY A 60 10.39 18.94 -4.05
CA GLY A 60 9.13 18.64 -3.35
C GLY A 60 8.11 17.84 -4.18
N THR A 61 8.42 17.49 -5.45
CA THR A 61 7.56 16.57 -6.21
C THR A 61 7.48 15.20 -5.53
N VAL A 62 6.27 14.70 -5.30
CA VAL A 62 5.99 13.37 -4.76
C VAL A 62 5.51 12.46 -5.89
N ILE A 63 6.12 11.29 -6.03
CA ILE A 63 5.73 10.25 -6.99
C ILE A 63 5.18 9.05 -6.21
N GLY A 64 3.89 8.78 -6.39
CA GLY A 64 3.23 7.61 -5.79
C GLY A 64 3.24 6.41 -6.74
N SER A 65 3.40 5.20 -6.20
CA SER A 65 3.36 3.95 -6.97
C SER A 65 1.93 3.45 -7.26
N GLY A 66 0.93 4.07 -6.64
CA GLY A 66 -0.45 3.59 -6.63
C GLY A 66 -0.70 2.55 -5.53
N THR A 67 -1.84 1.87 -5.60
CA THR A 67 -2.25 0.87 -4.62
C THR A 67 -1.25 -0.29 -4.55
N VAL A 68 -0.87 -0.68 -3.33
CA VAL A 68 -0.09 -1.89 -3.08
C VAL A 68 -1.04 -3.08 -3.02
N SER A 69 -0.84 -4.05 -3.90
CA SER A 69 -1.70 -5.23 -4.04
C SER A 69 -0.86 -6.42 -4.45
N ASN A 70 -1.17 -7.61 -3.94
CA ASN A 70 -0.50 -8.84 -4.36
C ASN A 70 -1.50 -9.83 -4.94
N LYS A 71 -1.07 -10.49 -6.01
CA LYS A 71 -1.80 -11.57 -6.66
C LYS A 71 -1.72 -12.86 -5.85
N LEU A 72 -2.73 -13.68 -6.00
CA LEU A 72 -2.72 -15.06 -5.52
C LEU A 72 -3.08 -15.99 -6.67
N ASN A 73 -2.15 -16.83 -7.09
CA ASN A 73 -2.35 -17.79 -8.22
C ASN A 73 -2.89 -17.09 -9.48
N ASP A 74 -2.27 -16.00 -9.90
CA ASP A 74 -2.66 -15.14 -11.04
C ASP A 74 -4.05 -14.51 -10.94
N GLY A 75 -4.71 -14.63 -9.79
CA GLY A 75 -5.97 -13.99 -9.48
C GLY A 75 -5.83 -12.85 -8.47
N PRO A 76 -6.94 -12.26 -8.04
CA PRO A 76 -6.94 -11.25 -6.99
C PRO A 76 -6.44 -11.84 -5.67
N GLY A 77 -5.90 -10.99 -4.80
CA GLY A 77 -5.51 -11.37 -3.45
C GLY A 77 -6.68 -11.92 -2.63
N LYS A 78 -6.40 -12.37 -1.41
CA LYS A 78 -7.39 -12.84 -0.44
C LYS A 78 -7.33 -12.02 0.85
N PRO A 79 -8.45 -11.85 1.54
CA PRO A 79 -8.48 -11.27 2.89
C PRO A 79 -7.55 -12.02 3.85
N VAL A 80 -7.08 -11.32 4.90
CA VAL A 80 -6.25 -11.94 5.95
C VAL A 80 -6.99 -13.08 6.65
N VAL A 81 -8.28 -12.91 6.91
CA VAL A 81 -9.14 -13.93 7.55
C VAL A 81 -9.30 -15.22 6.72
N GLU A 82 -9.04 -15.14 5.42
CA GLU A 82 -9.04 -16.30 4.51
C GLU A 82 -7.63 -16.87 4.26
N GLY A 83 -6.63 -16.42 5.04
CA GLY A 83 -5.24 -16.85 4.91
C GLY A 83 -4.45 -16.14 3.79
N GLY A 84 -4.95 -15.04 3.24
CA GLY A 84 -4.22 -14.18 2.31
C GLY A 84 -3.41 -13.09 3.00
N VAL A 85 -2.76 -12.25 2.19
CA VAL A 85 -2.05 -11.07 2.69
C VAL A 85 -2.96 -9.85 2.89
N GLY A 86 -4.23 -9.96 2.56
CA GLY A 86 -5.18 -8.86 2.63
C GLY A 86 -4.97 -7.80 1.56
N TYR A 87 -5.48 -6.62 1.83
CA TYR A 87 -5.52 -5.49 0.90
C TYR A 87 -5.00 -4.22 1.56
N SER A 88 -4.58 -3.25 0.76
CA SER A 88 -4.26 -1.89 1.23
C SER A 88 -5.26 -0.82 0.71
N CYS A 89 -6.36 -1.27 0.09
CA CYS A 89 -7.35 -0.38 -0.51
C CYS A 89 -8.76 -0.96 -0.37
N ILE A 90 -9.66 -0.21 0.27
CA ILE A 90 -11.07 -0.60 0.41
C ILE A 90 -11.77 -0.68 -0.96
N ALA A 91 -11.46 0.22 -1.90
CA ALA A 91 -12.05 0.19 -3.22
C ALA A 91 -11.68 -1.09 -4.00
N GLU A 92 -10.47 -1.63 -3.79
CA GLU A 92 -10.03 -2.88 -4.42
C GLU A 92 -10.87 -4.07 -3.94
N ILE A 93 -10.99 -4.27 -2.63
CA ILE A 93 -11.81 -5.38 -2.11
C ILE A 93 -13.26 -5.26 -2.53
N ARG A 94 -13.83 -4.05 -2.50
CA ARG A 94 -15.20 -3.79 -2.97
C ARG A 94 -15.40 -4.17 -4.44
N MET A 95 -14.41 -3.87 -5.30
CA MET A 95 -14.46 -4.24 -6.71
C MET A 95 -14.39 -5.77 -6.89
N ILE A 96 -13.50 -6.44 -6.15
CA ILE A 96 -13.39 -7.91 -6.15
C ILE A 96 -14.70 -8.56 -5.70
N GLU A 97 -15.31 -8.07 -4.63
CA GLU A 97 -16.60 -8.52 -4.14
C GLU A 97 -17.71 -8.33 -5.19
N THR A 98 -17.73 -7.16 -5.84
CA THR A 98 -18.71 -6.88 -6.90
C THR A 98 -18.57 -7.82 -8.08
N ILE A 99 -17.35 -8.15 -8.51
CA ILE A 99 -17.09 -9.09 -9.58
C ILE A 99 -17.52 -10.52 -9.19
N LYS A 100 -17.27 -10.93 -7.94
CA LYS A 100 -17.58 -12.28 -7.47
C LYS A 100 -19.05 -12.49 -7.10
N ASN A 101 -19.66 -11.49 -6.47
CA ASN A 101 -20.96 -11.62 -5.80
C ASN A 101 -22.06 -10.71 -6.40
N GLY A 102 -21.72 -9.88 -7.39
CA GLY A 102 -22.63 -8.90 -7.98
C GLY A 102 -22.76 -7.58 -7.21
N GLN A 103 -22.31 -7.55 -5.95
CA GLN A 103 -22.35 -6.35 -5.10
C GLN A 103 -21.24 -6.37 -4.05
N PRO A 104 -20.77 -5.21 -3.58
CA PRO A 104 -19.79 -5.14 -2.50
C PRO A 104 -20.45 -5.36 -1.13
N ASN A 105 -19.75 -6.06 -0.24
CA ASN A 105 -20.14 -6.25 1.15
C ASN A 105 -19.34 -5.33 2.11
N THR A 106 -18.08 -5.05 1.79
CA THR A 106 -17.22 -4.18 2.59
C THR A 106 -17.70 -2.73 2.48
N PRO A 107 -18.03 -2.04 3.58
CA PRO A 107 -18.39 -0.62 3.54
C PRO A 107 -17.16 0.26 3.28
N PHE A 108 -17.38 1.50 2.86
CA PHE A 108 -16.37 2.56 2.97
C PHE A 108 -16.24 3.01 4.43
N MET A 109 -15.15 3.73 4.72
CA MET A 109 -14.89 4.29 6.04
C MET A 109 -16.00 5.28 6.44
N SER A 110 -16.33 5.27 7.72
CA SER A 110 -17.33 6.14 8.35
C SER A 110 -16.66 7.04 9.38
N PHE A 111 -17.34 8.09 9.82
CA PHE A 111 -16.87 8.92 10.93
C PHE A 111 -16.68 8.07 12.19
N GLY A 112 -15.54 8.26 12.86
CA GLY A 112 -15.12 7.47 14.03
C GLY A 112 -14.25 6.26 13.68
N ASP A 113 -14.13 5.88 12.41
CA ASP A 113 -13.21 4.83 12.02
C ASP A 113 -11.75 5.29 12.12
N ASN A 114 -10.86 4.36 12.46
CA ASN A 114 -9.42 4.56 12.55
C ASN A 114 -8.69 3.79 11.46
N ILE A 115 -7.69 4.42 10.84
CA ILE A 115 -6.75 3.80 9.92
C ILE A 115 -5.31 3.95 10.42
N GLN A 116 -4.57 2.85 10.41
CA GLN A 116 -3.13 2.83 10.68
C GLN A 116 -2.42 2.23 9.49
N ILE A 117 -1.33 2.90 9.05
CA ILE A 117 -0.50 2.41 7.94
C ILE A 117 0.96 2.55 8.34
N GLU A 118 1.74 1.48 8.20
CA GLU A 118 3.14 1.43 8.60
C GLU A 118 3.92 0.38 7.81
N MET A 119 5.23 0.57 7.70
CA MET A 119 6.17 -0.43 7.21
C MET A 119 7.27 -0.68 8.24
N PHE A 120 7.65 -1.93 8.39
CA PHE A 120 8.68 -2.37 9.32
C PHE A 120 9.84 -3.01 8.55
N ASP A 121 11.04 -2.86 9.10
CA ASP A 121 12.21 -3.62 8.69
C ASP A 121 12.19 -5.06 9.25
N ALA A 122 13.27 -5.80 9.00
CA ALA A 122 13.42 -7.18 9.48
C ALA A 122 13.52 -7.28 11.00
N GLU A 123 13.96 -6.22 11.67
CA GLU A 123 14.08 -6.09 13.13
C GLU A 123 12.78 -5.61 13.78
N GLY A 124 11.73 -5.31 12.99
CA GLY A 124 10.46 -4.82 13.47
C GLY A 124 10.46 -3.32 13.80
N GLN A 125 11.46 -2.57 13.31
CA GLN A 125 11.51 -1.11 13.48
C GLN A 125 10.70 -0.43 12.39
N SER A 126 9.95 0.62 12.76
CA SER A 126 9.22 1.46 11.80
C SER A 126 10.20 2.24 10.92
N ILE A 127 10.11 2.08 9.60
CA ILE A 127 11.03 2.71 8.65
C ILE A 127 10.63 4.15 8.35
N PHE A 128 9.35 4.36 8.04
CA PHE A 128 8.84 5.67 7.59
C PHE A 128 8.01 6.39 8.66
N GLY A 129 7.90 5.81 9.84
CA GLY A 129 6.94 6.22 10.86
C GLY A 129 5.52 5.76 10.51
N GLN A 130 4.60 6.00 11.42
CA GLN A 130 3.22 5.54 11.34
C GLN A 130 2.29 6.65 10.85
N ILE A 131 1.36 6.31 9.98
CA ILE A 131 0.12 7.04 9.78
C ILE A 131 -0.91 6.41 10.73
N ASN A 132 -1.49 7.20 11.60
CA ASN A 132 -2.57 6.78 12.51
C ASN A 132 -3.57 7.93 12.60
N GLN A 133 -4.73 7.75 11.98
CA GLN A 133 -5.72 8.81 11.81
C GLN A 133 -7.13 8.30 11.99
N ASP A 134 -7.96 9.14 12.59
CA ASP A 134 -9.41 8.92 12.70
C ASP A 134 -10.14 9.70 11.60
N VAL A 135 -11.23 9.11 11.10
CA VAL A 135 -12.14 9.79 10.18
C VAL A 135 -13.05 10.69 11.00
N VAL A 136 -12.97 12.00 10.79
CA VAL A 136 -13.76 12.99 11.52
C VAL A 136 -14.66 13.76 10.58
N GLN A 137 -15.77 14.29 11.12
CA GLN A 137 -16.61 15.22 10.39
C GLN A 137 -15.88 16.57 10.28
N GLY A 138 -15.74 17.12 9.07
CA GLY A 138 -15.16 18.43 8.80
C GLY A 138 -16.14 19.55 9.09
#